data_3dc584e015c66c238a1bebf28a2f9a2b
#
_entry.id   3dc584e015c66c238a1bebf28a2f9a2b
#
_cell.length_a   1.000
_cell.length_b   1.000
_cell.length_c   1.000
_cell.angle_alpha   90.00
_cell.angle_beta   90.00
_cell.angle_gamma   90.00
#
_symmetry.space_group_name_H-M   'P 1'
#
loop_
_entity.id
_entity.type
_entity.pdbx_description
1 polymer ?
#
loop_
_entity_poly.entity_id
_entity_poly.type
_entity_poly.pdbx_seq_one_letter_code
_entity_poly.pdbx_strand_id
1 'polypeptide(L)'
;MNRKIYILSCMALFMAVFTVSSLASLYGNWLEFGVGLSRTEIGIVQSRNALLSLLVLPLFGVISDKLGSRKNLIYTIGLLFAASYPFVLYVYKPLLQSNFTLGALVGALYIASVWLAGLATIDSFFEKVSRRQGFEFGQARVFASFGWAVAAIVAGYVIAIDPDYIFVVSSISGLLFIVVASLIKEETATNSQGSSFNLATLKEVSKTKDFWGICFFSAFVISIYNMYDLQFSVFFTSLFDKYESGVQFASFVIGIQTFFEGIMMFICAGLIVKFGAKNCLIFAGVLTAFRMIMTGVAPYPTPVTISKLLHAVEWTLILLSMFKYIASMITEKACSTVYLVGSVFVVQFFTFLFSGAVGGLYDEYGFEQTYIWMGIAIFIFTCITALILTNDKKGANNATLHPAK
;
A
#
# COMPACT_ATOMS: atom_id res chain seq x y z
N MET A 1 -7.19 21.90 -21.84
CA MET A 1 -6.60 20.56 -21.59
C MET A 1 -5.68 20.20 -22.73
N ASN A 2 -4.40 20.02 -22.48
CA ASN A 2 -3.45 19.51 -23.49
C ASN A 2 -3.57 17.96 -23.55
N ARG A 3 -4.27 17.46 -24.59
CA ARG A 3 -4.55 16.02 -24.74
C ARG A 3 -3.26 15.16 -24.77
N LYS A 4 -2.17 15.67 -25.35
CA LYS A 4 -0.88 14.95 -25.40
C LYS A 4 -0.30 14.78 -23.99
N ILE A 5 -0.29 15.84 -23.16
CA ILE A 5 0.23 15.78 -21.79
C ILE A 5 -0.65 14.88 -20.92
N TYR A 6 -1.97 14.91 -21.09
CA TYR A 6 -2.89 13.99 -20.40
C TYR A 6 -2.54 12.52 -20.70
N ILE A 7 -2.40 12.15 -21.97
CA ILE A 7 -2.07 10.77 -22.38
C ILE A 7 -0.70 10.35 -21.83
N LEU A 8 0.30 11.22 -21.94
CA LEU A 8 1.66 10.94 -21.41
C LEU A 8 1.62 10.78 -19.87
N SER A 9 0.79 11.55 -19.15
CA SER A 9 0.61 11.42 -17.70
C SER A 9 -0.05 10.08 -17.34
N CYS A 10 -1.06 9.66 -18.09
CA CYS A 10 -1.68 8.34 -17.92
C CYS A 10 -0.67 7.20 -18.13
N MET A 11 0.12 7.29 -19.20
CA MET A 11 1.17 6.30 -19.50
C MET A 11 2.25 6.27 -18.43
N ALA A 12 2.72 7.43 -17.97
CA ALA A 12 3.74 7.51 -16.92
C ALA A 12 3.24 6.93 -15.59
N LEU A 13 2.02 7.26 -15.17
CA LEU A 13 1.41 6.71 -13.96
C LEU A 13 1.19 5.19 -14.08
N PHE A 14 0.75 4.71 -15.25
CA PHE A 14 0.66 3.28 -15.54
C PHE A 14 2.03 2.61 -15.37
N MET A 15 3.07 3.11 -16.05
CA MET A 15 4.42 2.52 -16.03
C MET A 15 5.05 2.56 -14.63
N ALA A 16 4.90 3.66 -13.87
CA ALA A 16 5.42 3.77 -12.52
C ALA A 16 4.83 2.72 -11.58
N VAL A 17 3.50 2.55 -11.60
CA VAL A 17 2.82 1.59 -10.76
C VAL A 17 3.00 0.17 -11.27
N PHE A 18 3.08 -0.04 -12.58
CA PHE A 18 3.45 -1.32 -13.17
C PHE A 18 4.83 -1.78 -12.69
N THR A 19 5.83 -0.87 -12.69
CA THR A 19 7.18 -1.15 -12.18
C THR A 19 7.16 -1.65 -10.75
N VAL A 20 6.46 -0.93 -9.87
CA VAL A 20 6.38 -1.30 -8.44
C VAL A 20 5.60 -2.59 -8.23
N SER A 21 4.46 -2.75 -8.89
CA SER A 21 3.63 -3.95 -8.76
C SER A 21 4.33 -5.21 -9.28
N SER A 22 5.14 -5.11 -10.34
CA SER A 22 5.89 -6.27 -10.86
C SER A 22 6.74 -6.95 -9.80
N LEU A 23 7.31 -6.19 -8.87
CA LEU A 23 8.10 -6.73 -7.76
C LEU A 23 7.27 -6.91 -6.49
N ALA A 24 6.32 -6.02 -6.21
CA ALA A 24 5.60 -5.98 -4.95
C ALA A 24 4.59 -7.12 -4.79
N SER A 25 3.85 -7.44 -5.85
CA SER A 25 2.74 -8.39 -5.79
C SER A 25 3.16 -9.81 -5.44
N LEU A 26 4.37 -10.22 -5.80
CA LEU A 26 4.95 -11.55 -5.54
C LEU A 26 6.28 -11.48 -4.78
N TYR A 27 6.51 -10.39 -4.05
CA TYR A 27 7.76 -10.19 -3.31
C TYR A 27 7.99 -11.27 -2.25
N GLY A 28 6.95 -11.72 -1.55
CA GLY A 28 7.02 -12.82 -0.61
C GLY A 28 7.46 -14.13 -1.28
N ASN A 29 6.90 -14.46 -2.44
CA ASN A 29 7.29 -15.62 -3.22
C ASN A 29 8.78 -15.56 -3.66
N TRP A 30 9.25 -14.38 -4.09
CA TRP A 30 10.66 -14.21 -4.43
C TRP A 30 11.58 -14.41 -3.22
N LEU A 31 11.22 -13.88 -2.04
CA LEU A 31 12.00 -14.07 -0.81
C LEU A 31 12.08 -15.56 -0.42
N GLU A 32 10.96 -16.30 -0.50
CA GLU A 32 10.94 -17.72 -0.13
C GLU A 32 11.60 -18.59 -1.21
N PHE A 33 11.15 -18.51 -2.46
CA PHE A 33 11.58 -19.44 -3.52
C PHE A 33 12.79 -18.95 -4.32
N GLY A 34 13.01 -17.64 -4.43
CA GLY A 34 14.13 -17.04 -5.15
C GLY A 34 15.39 -16.88 -4.30
N VAL A 35 15.23 -16.54 -3.02
CA VAL A 35 16.33 -16.32 -2.07
C VAL A 35 16.52 -17.50 -1.12
N GLY A 36 15.45 -18.22 -0.77
CA GLY A 36 15.44 -19.36 0.14
C GLY A 36 15.23 -18.97 1.61
N LEU A 37 14.53 -17.86 1.89
CA LEU A 37 14.29 -17.40 3.26
C LEU A 37 13.13 -18.17 3.91
N SER A 38 13.25 -18.40 5.22
CA SER A 38 12.15 -18.86 6.07
C SER A 38 11.07 -17.77 6.23
N ARG A 39 9.88 -18.17 6.66
CA ARG A 39 8.76 -17.22 6.89
C ARG A 39 9.07 -16.19 7.97
N THR A 40 9.85 -16.62 9.00
CA THR A 40 10.40 -15.71 10.02
C THR A 40 11.31 -14.67 9.39
N GLU A 41 12.24 -15.06 8.53
CA GLU A 41 13.17 -14.13 7.86
C GLU A 41 12.42 -13.19 6.92
N ILE A 42 11.40 -13.66 6.19
CA ILE A 42 10.51 -12.81 5.38
C ILE A 42 9.81 -11.77 6.28
N GLY A 43 9.33 -12.19 7.44
CA GLY A 43 8.75 -11.27 8.44
C GLY A 43 9.75 -10.22 8.94
N ILE A 44 11.02 -10.61 9.16
CA ILE A 44 12.09 -9.68 9.55
C ILE A 44 12.41 -8.71 8.40
N VAL A 45 12.47 -9.17 7.15
CA VAL A 45 12.65 -8.29 5.98
C VAL A 45 11.52 -7.25 5.93
N GLN A 46 10.26 -7.66 6.12
CA GLN A 46 9.13 -6.74 6.19
C GLN A 46 9.26 -5.75 7.35
N SER A 47 9.71 -6.20 8.51
CA SER A 47 10.01 -5.34 9.66
C SER A 47 11.01 -4.25 9.28
N ARG A 48 12.12 -4.60 8.61
CA ARG A 48 13.12 -3.62 8.16
C ARG A 48 12.57 -2.67 7.09
N ASN A 49 11.77 -3.18 6.16
CA ASN A 49 11.08 -2.34 5.15
C ASN A 49 10.17 -1.30 5.82
N ALA A 50 9.41 -1.70 6.83
CA ALA A 50 8.55 -0.80 7.58
C ALA A 50 9.35 0.25 8.36
N LEU A 51 10.43 -0.16 9.05
CA LEU A 51 11.33 0.74 9.79
C LEU A 51 11.94 1.81 8.87
N LEU A 52 12.53 1.38 7.75
CA LEU A 52 13.18 2.32 6.83
C LEU A 52 12.15 3.23 6.14
N SER A 53 10.93 2.76 5.90
CA SER A 53 9.85 3.59 5.37
C SER A 53 9.49 4.75 6.29
N LEU A 54 9.52 4.55 7.63
CA LEU A 54 9.31 5.62 8.61
C LEU A 54 10.34 6.76 8.50
N LEU A 55 11.56 6.43 8.08
CA LEU A 55 12.66 7.40 7.93
C LEU A 55 12.69 8.02 6.52
N VAL A 56 12.50 7.19 5.50
CA VAL A 56 12.65 7.60 4.08
C VAL A 56 11.48 8.47 3.62
N LEU A 57 10.24 8.17 4.01
CA LEU A 57 9.07 8.95 3.61
C LEU A 57 9.16 10.44 3.97
N PRO A 58 9.47 10.83 5.22
CA PRO A 58 9.64 12.24 5.57
C PRO A 58 10.81 12.90 4.84
N LEU A 59 11.92 12.18 4.64
CA LEU A 59 13.08 12.70 3.92
C LEU A 59 12.74 13.03 2.46
N PHE A 60 12.05 12.13 1.75
CA PHE A 60 11.58 12.37 0.38
C PHE A 60 10.57 13.53 0.32
N GLY A 61 9.70 13.67 1.32
CA GLY A 61 8.81 14.82 1.46
C GLY A 61 9.60 16.14 1.49
N VAL A 62 10.58 16.25 2.40
CA VAL A 62 11.43 17.45 2.51
C VAL A 62 12.24 17.70 1.24
N ILE A 63 12.79 16.65 0.60
CA ILE A 63 13.54 16.77 -0.65
C ILE A 63 12.59 17.24 -1.77
N SER A 64 11.41 16.66 -1.89
CA SER A 64 10.39 17.04 -2.87
C SER A 64 9.94 18.50 -2.71
N ASP A 65 9.77 18.97 -1.46
CA ASP A 65 9.39 20.35 -1.19
C ASP A 65 10.52 21.33 -1.54
N LYS A 66 11.78 20.99 -1.24
CA LYS A 66 12.95 21.82 -1.57
C LYS A 66 13.23 21.87 -3.08
N LEU A 67 13.07 20.75 -3.78
CA LEU A 67 13.29 20.66 -5.21
C LEU A 67 12.09 21.17 -6.04
N GLY A 68 10.93 21.30 -5.40
CA GLY A 68 9.69 21.72 -6.06
C GLY A 68 9.24 20.72 -7.14
N SER A 69 8.71 21.23 -8.25
CA SER A 69 8.26 20.40 -9.39
C SER A 69 9.41 20.05 -10.37
N ARG A 70 10.64 19.95 -9.89
CA ARG A 70 11.78 19.64 -10.77
C ARG A 70 11.73 18.18 -11.20
N LYS A 71 11.89 17.95 -12.49
CA LYS A 71 11.94 16.61 -13.09
C LYS A 71 13.12 15.77 -12.61
N ASN A 72 14.18 16.39 -12.07
CA ASN A 72 15.34 15.67 -11.58
C ASN A 72 14.97 14.59 -10.58
N LEU A 73 14.01 14.85 -9.67
CA LEU A 73 13.56 13.84 -8.71
C LEU A 73 12.80 12.71 -9.40
N ILE A 74 11.99 13.02 -10.42
CA ILE A 74 11.28 12.00 -11.22
C ILE A 74 12.26 11.12 -11.98
N TYR A 75 13.31 11.71 -12.58
CA TYR A 75 14.37 10.94 -13.24
C TYR A 75 15.18 10.10 -12.25
N THR A 76 15.47 10.63 -11.06
CA THR A 76 16.15 9.85 -10.00
C THR A 76 15.34 8.62 -9.62
N ILE A 77 14.02 8.78 -9.41
CA ILE A 77 13.12 7.65 -9.12
C ILE A 77 13.07 6.68 -10.29
N GLY A 78 12.98 7.18 -11.53
CA GLY A 78 13.02 6.36 -12.74
C GLY A 78 14.33 5.57 -12.87
N LEU A 79 15.48 6.16 -12.52
CA LEU A 79 16.77 5.45 -12.48
C LEU A 79 16.78 4.38 -11.37
N LEU A 80 16.21 4.65 -10.21
CA LEU A 80 16.04 3.63 -9.17
C LEU A 80 15.15 2.48 -9.68
N PHE A 81 14.05 2.78 -10.38
CA PHE A 81 13.22 1.76 -11.03
C PHE A 81 14.01 0.91 -12.02
N ALA A 82 14.77 1.55 -12.92
CA ALA A 82 15.60 0.87 -13.90
C ALA A 82 16.73 0.03 -13.26
N ALA A 83 17.19 0.43 -12.09
CA ALA A 83 18.21 -0.28 -11.33
C ALA A 83 17.69 -1.51 -10.55
N SER A 84 16.39 -1.84 -10.61
CA SER A 84 15.80 -2.93 -9.80
C SER A 84 16.51 -4.26 -10.01
N TYR A 85 16.67 -4.71 -11.27
CA TYR A 85 17.30 -5.99 -11.56
C TYR A 85 18.79 -6.02 -11.19
N PRO A 86 19.66 -5.09 -11.66
CA PRO A 86 21.06 -5.12 -11.26
C PRO A 86 21.27 -4.94 -9.76
N PHE A 87 20.45 -4.14 -9.08
CA PHE A 87 20.52 -4.03 -7.62
C PHE A 87 20.20 -5.35 -6.93
N VAL A 88 19.13 -6.01 -7.35
CA VAL A 88 18.72 -7.29 -6.75
C VAL A 88 19.75 -8.36 -7.02
N LEU A 89 20.21 -8.51 -8.25
CA LEU A 89 21.12 -9.59 -8.65
C LEU A 89 22.51 -9.45 -8.03
N TYR A 90 23.08 -8.23 -8.02
CA TYR A 90 24.47 -8.01 -7.61
C TYR A 90 24.64 -7.50 -6.18
N VAL A 91 23.58 -7.00 -5.55
CA VAL A 91 23.67 -6.42 -4.20
C VAL A 91 22.73 -7.09 -3.23
N TYR A 92 21.42 -7.07 -3.50
CA TYR A 92 20.42 -7.43 -2.50
C TYR A 92 20.39 -8.93 -2.21
N LYS A 93 20.23 -9.76 -3.24
CA LYS A 93 20.18 -11.23 -3.10
C LYS A 93 21.48 -11.80 -2.51
N PRO A 94 22.69 -11.44 -2.99
CA PRO A 94 23.94 -11.88 -2.39
C PRO A 94 24.10 -11.43 -0.92
N LEU A 95 23.68 -10.23 -0.57
CA LEU A 95 23.73 -9.74 0.81
C LEU A 95 22.74 -10.49 1.71
N LEU A 96 21.52 -10.77 1.27
CA LEU A 96 20.57 -11.59 2.05
C LEU A 96 21.12 -12.99 2.35
N GLN A 97 21.86 -13.58 1.40
CA GLN A 97 22.44 -14.92 1.55
C GLN A 97 23.74 -14.95 2.36
N SER A 98 24.57 -13.90 2.31
CA SER A 98 25.87 -13.85 2.99
C SER A 98 25.82 -13.16 4.35
N ASN A 99 25.05 -12.10 4.46
CA ASN A 99 24.83 -11.33 5.68
C ASN A 99 23.38 -10.82 5.73
N PHE A 100 22.49 -11.68 6.21
CA PHE A 100 21.04 -11.42 6.23
C PHE A 100 20.67 -10.07 6.82
N THR A 101 21.26 -9.68 7.97
CA THR A 101 20.93 -8.41 8.64
C THR A 101 21.27 -7.19 7.78
N LEU A 102 22.46 -7.20 7.16
CA LEU A 102 22.88 -6.12 6.27
C LEU A 102 22.05 -6.11 4.99
N GLY A 103 21.80 -7.29 4.40
CA GLY A 103 20.94 -7.45 3.22
C GLY A 103 19.55 -6.90 3.47
N ALA A 104 18.91 -7.28 4.59
CA ALA A 104 17.60 -6.80 4.96
C ALA A 104 17.55 -5.27 5.12
N LEU A 105 18.57 -4.63 5.67
CA LEU A 105 18.64 -3.17 5.82
C LEU A 105 18.88 -2.45 4.48
N VAL A 106 19.82 -2.95 3.66
CA VAL A 106 20.14 -2.36 2.35
C VAL A 106 18.95 -2.50 1.40
N GLY A 107 18.31 -3.69 1.38
CA GLY A 107 17.09 -3.90 0.61
C GLY A 107 15.94 -3.02 1.09
N ALA A 108 15.76 -2.88 2.39
CA ALA A 108 14.73 -2.02 2.97
C ALA A 108 14.89 -0.55 2.57
N LEU A 109 16.13 -0.03 2.55
CA LEU A 109 16.41 1.33 2.09
C LEU A 109 16.00 1.52 0.63
N TYR A 110 16.34 0.56 -0.22
CA TYR A 110 15.96 0.58 -1.63
C TYR A 110 14.44 0.50 -1.81
N ILE A 111 13.78 -0.47 -1.17
CA ILE A 111 12.33 -0.69 -1.28
C ILE A 111 11.55 0.51 -0.74
N ALA A 112 11.94 1.08 0.41
CA ALA A 112 11.31 2.28 0.95
C ALA A 112 11.42 3.48 -0.02
N SER A 113 12.57 3.63 -0.69
CA SER A 113 12.81 4.71 -1.65
C SER A 113 12.02 4.52 -2.94
N VAL A 114 11.93 3.30 -3.45
CA VAL A 114 11.28 2.96 -4.73
C VAL A 114 9.77 2.85 -4.55
N TRP A 115 9.33 2.07 -3.59
CA TRP A 115 7.94 1.66 -3.46
C TRP A 115 7.05 2.75 -2.86
N LEU A 116 7.36 3.19 -1.64
CA LEU A 116 6.49 4.16 -0.94
C LEU A 116 6.82 5.60 -1.31
N ALA A 117 8.07 6.01 -1.11
CA ALA A 117 8.47 7.40 -1.33
C ALA A 117 8.49 7.76 -2.82
N GLY A 118 8.92 6.81 -3.68
CA GLY A 118 8.94 7.00 -5.13
C GLY A 118 7.55 7.23 -5.70
N LEU A 119 6.59 6.34 -5.40
CA LEU A 119 5.20 6.49 -5.88
C LEU A 119 4.54 7.74 -5.34
N ALA A 120 4.69 8.05 -4.05
CA ALA A 120 4.13 9.28 -3.46
C ALA A 120 4.65 10.55 -4.15
N THR A 121 5.95 10.55 -4.51
CA THR A 121 6.57 11.68 -5.22
C THR A 121 6.04 11.79 -6.67
N ILE A 122 5.88 10.67 -7.36
CA ILE A 122 5.31 10.63 -8.71
C ILE A 122 3.86 11.10 -8.69
N ASP A 123 3.04 10.61 -7.77
CA ASP A 123 1.65 11.05 -7.63
C ASP A 123 1.56 12.56 -7.36
N SER A 124 2.39 13.09 -6.46
CA SER A 124 2.47 14.54 -6.18
C SER A 124 2.90 15.35 -7.40
N PHE A 125 3.86 14.85 -8.20
CA PHE A 125 4.29 15.52 -9.42
C PHE A 125 3.16 15.59 -10.45
N PHE A 126 2.51 14.45 -10.76
CA PHE A 126 1.45 14.41 -11.76
C PHE A 126 0.17 15.11 -11.30
N GLU A 127 -0.09 15.19 -10.01
CA GLU A 127 -1.16 16.01 -9.46
C GLU A 127 -0.91 17.50 -9.75
N LYS A 128 0.31 17.99 -9.57
CA LYS A 128 0.69 19.37 -9.93
C LYS A 128 0.60 19.61 -11.45
N VAL A 129 1.02 18.62 -12.27
CA VAL A 129 0.85 18.67 -13.74
C VAL A 129 -0.61 18.79 -14.12
N SER A 130 -1.49 17.99 -13.52
CA SER A 130 -2.92 17.96 -13.83
C SER A 130 -3.60 19.30 -13.58
N ARG A 131 -3.32 19.94 -12.45
CA ARG A 131 -3.83 21.28 -12.11
C ARG A 131 -3.41 22.33 -13.15
N ARG A 132 -2.14 22.31 -13.59
CA ARG A 132 -1.63 23.27 -14.58
C ARG A 132 -2.21 23.06 -15.96
N GLN A 133 -2.44 21.80 -16.35
CA GLN A 133 -2.91 21.43 -17.68
C GLN A 133 -4.44 21.35 -17.78
N GLY A 134 -5.16 21.56 -16.67
CA GLY A 134 -6.62 21.62 -16.63
C GLY A 134 -7.29 20.26 -16.88
N PHE A 135 -6.74 19.19 -16.31
CA PHE A 135 -7.39 17.88 -16.28
C PHE A 135 -7.46 17.31 -14.85
N GLU A 136 -8.42 16.43 -14.60
CA GLU A 136 -8.62 15.81 -13.29
C GLU A 136 -7.56 14.72 -13.05
N PHE A 137 -6.75 14.86 -11.99
CA PHE A 137 -5.72 13.91 -11.62
C PHE A 137 -6.29 12.50 -11.43
N GLY A 138 -7.47 12.39 -10.79
CA GLY A 138 -8.13 11.11 -10.55
C GLY A 138 -8.36 10.28 -11.81
N GLN A 139 -8.70 10.94 -12.93
CA GLN A 139 -8.90 10.26 -14.22
C GLN A 139 -7.59 9.66 -14.77
N ALA A 140 -6.47 10.38 -14.62
CA ALA A 140 -5.16 9.86 -15.01
C ALA A 140 -4.67 8.78 -14.04
N ARG A 141 -4.95 8.91 -12.74
CA ARG A 141 -4.55 7.98 -11.68
C ARG A 141 -5.21 6.59 -11.80
N VAL A 142 -6.38 6.49 -12.43
CA VAL A 142 -7.02 5.20 -12.74
C VAL A 142 -6.09 4.27 -13.53
N PHE A 143 -5.29 4.82 -14.46
CA PHE A 143 -4.33 4.04 -15.25
C PHE A 143 -3.24 3.37 -14.41
N ALA A 144 -2.92 3.94 -13.25
CA ALA A 144 -2.01 3.32 -12.30
C ALA A 144 -2.60 2.03 -11.69
N SER A 145 -3.90 1.99 -11.40
CA SER A 145 -4.57 0.77 -10.92
C SER A 145 -4.59 -0.31 -12.01
N PHE A 146 -4.80 0.05 -13.27
CA PHE A 146 -4.61 -0.87 -14.38
C PHE A 146 -3.17 -1.36 -14.49
N GLY A 147 -2.18 -0.46 -14.29
CA GLY A 147 -0.76 -0.81 -14.24
C GLY A 147 -0.48 -1.87 -13.17
N TRP A 148 -1.04 -1.69 -11.96
CA TRP A 148 -0.90 -2.68 -10.88
C TRP A 148 -1.49 -4.04 -11.27
N ALA A 149 -2.74 -4.07 -11.76
CA ALA A 149 -3.43 -5.29 -12.10
C ALA A 149 -2.71 -6.08 -13.20
N VAL A 150 -2.30 -5.41 -14.28
CA VAL A 150 -1.58 -6.05 -15.40
C VAL A 150 -0.21 -6.55 -14.95
N ALA A 151 0.53 -5.74 -14.16
CA ALA A 151 1.84 -6.12 -13.66
C ALA A 151 1.80 -7.33 -12.74
N ALA A 152 0.81 -7.43 -11.85
CA ALA A 152 0.62 -8.60 -10.98
C ALA A 152 0.47 -9.88 -11.83
N ILE A 153 -0.37 -9.85 -12.86
CA ILE A 153 -0.56 -11.00 -13.75
C ILE A 153 0.75 -11.35 -14.48
N VAL A 154 1.42 -10.36 -15.06
CA VAL A 154 2.71 -10.57 -15.76
C VAL A 154 3.76 -11.15 -14.81
N ALA A 155 3.83 -10.63 -13.58
CA ALA A 155 4.76 -11.11 -12.56
C ALA A 155 4.59 -12.62 -12.29
N GLY A 156 3.35 -13.13 -12.26
CA GLY A 156 3.09 -14.56 -12.05
C GLY A 156 3.61 -15.45 -13.17
N TYR A 157 3.55 -14.99 -14.41
CA TYR A 157 4.12 -15.77 -15.52
C TYR A 157 5.64 -15.74 -15.55
N VAL A 158 6.26 -14.60 -15.26
CA VAL A 158 7.73 -14.48 -15.33
C VAL A 158 8.43 -15.09 -14.12
N ILE A 159 7.85 -15.01 -12.92
CA ILE A 159 8.40 -15.63 -11.70
C ILE A 159 8.35 -17.17 -11.78
N ALA A 160 7.38 -17.72 -12.52
CA ALA A 160 7.25 -19.15 -12.76
C ALA A 160 8.39 -19.69 -13.66
N ILE A 161 9.03 -18.83 -14.46
CA ILE A 161 10.19 -19.17 -15.28
C ILE A 161 11.47 -19.04 -14.46
N ASP A 162 11.66 -17.88 -13.82
CA ASP A 162 12.78 -17.59 -12.92
C ASP A 162 12.33 -16.52 -11.91
N PRO A 163 12.51 -16.76 -10.60
CA PRO A 163 12.10 -15.80 -9.57
C PRO A 163 12.68 -14.38 -9.74
N ASP A 164 13.87 -14.26 -10.29
CA ASP A 164 14.54 -12.97 -10.46
C ASP A 164 13.98 -12.14 -11.65
N TYR A 165 13.19 -12.74 -12.55
CA TYR A 165 12.67 -12.07 -13.74
C TYR A 165 11.61 -11.01 -13.44
N ILE A 166 10.95 -11.03 -12.26
CA ILE A 166 10.07 -9.94 -11.84
C ILE A 166 10.82 -8.60 -11.78
N PHE A 167 12.11 -8.62 -11.43
CA PHE A 167 12.96 -7.43 -11.39
C PHE A 167 13.44 -7.00 -12.78
N VAL A 168 13.58 -7.94 -13.73
CA VAL A 168 13.84 -7.60 -15.15
C VAL A 168 12.67 -6.80 -15.71
N VAL A 169 11.44 -7.30 -15.49
CA VAL A 169 10.21 -6.60 -15.91
C VAL A 169 10.10 -5.23 -15.26
N SER A 170 10.40 -5.13 -13.97
CA SER A 170 10.46 -3.87 -13.23
C SER A 170 11.49 -2.91 -13.84
N SER A 171 12.71 -3.37 -14.15
CA SER A 171 13.75 -2.53 -14.75
C SER A 171 13.37 -2.02 -16.14
N ILE A 172 12.83 -2.88 -17.00
CA ILE A 172 12.38 -2.50 -18.36
C ILE A 172 11.27 -1.46 -18.27
N SER A 173 10.27 -1.68 -17.43
CA SER A 173 9.17 -0.71 -17.25
C SER A 173 9.65 0.60 -16.63
N GLY A 174 10.66 0.57 -15.75
CA GLY A 174 11.33 1.75 -15.21
C GLY A 174 12.05 2.57 -16.28
N LEU A 175 12.72 1.92 -17.22
CA LEU A 175 13.30 2.60 -18.39
C LEU A 175 12.23 3.24 -19.27
N LEU A 176 11.14 2.52 -19.54
CA LEU A 176 10.00 3.07 -20.30
C LEU A 176 9.35 4.26 -19.56
N PHE A 177 9.26 4.20 -18.23
CA PHE A 177 8.80 5.34 -17.43
C PHE A 177 9.68 6.58 -17.64
N ILE A 178 11.02 6.44 -17.63
CA ILE A 178 11.95 7.56 -17.90
C ILE A 178 11.69 8.14 -19.28
N VAL A 179 11.55 7.29 -20.30
CA VAL A 179 11.28 7.73 -21.68
C VAL A 179 9.97 8.52 -21.74
N VAL A 180 8.88 8.00 -21.17
CA VAL A 180 7.59 8.69 -21.17
C VAL A 180 7.64 9.99 -20.38
N ALA A 181 8.28 10.00 -19.21
CA ALA A 181 8.46 11.21 -18.39
C ALA A 181 9.29 12.28 -19.10
N SER A 182 10.27 11.89 -19.93
CA SER A 182 11.09 12.83 -20.71
C SER A 182 10.30 13.60 -21.78
N LEU A 183 9.28 12.95 -22.35
CA LEU A 183 8.40 13.55 -23.37
C LEU A 183 7.45 14.61 -22.83
N ILE A 184 7.24 14.66 -21.52
CA ILE A 184 6.42 15.67 -20.87
C ILE A 184 7.23 16.95 -20.75
N LYS A 185 7.05 17.88 -21.68
CA LYS A 185 7.71 19.19 -21.64
C LYS A 185 6.92 20.09 -20.68
N GLU A 186 7.45 20.28 -19.48
CA GLU A 186 6.87 21.18 -18.49
C GLU A 186 7.92 22.15 -17.95
N GLU A 187 7.58 23.45 -17.96
CA GLU A 187 8.39 24.47 -17.30
C GLU A 187 8.16 24.41 -15.79
N THR A 188 9.24 24.38 -15.05
CA THR A 188 9.26 24.35 -13.60
C THR A 188 8.88 25.69 -13.02
N ALA A 189 7.62 25.89 -12.62
CA ALA A 189 7.28 27.01 -11.75
C ALA A 189 7.64 26.65 -10.29
N THR A 190 8.56 27.40 -9.75
CA THR A 190 8.89 27.45 -8.33
C THR A 190 7.71 28.12 -7.60
N ASN A 191 7.07 27.43 -6.73
CA ASN A 191 6.21 27.82 -5.61
C ASN A 191 4.94 26.96 -5.55
N SER A 192 5.08 25.79 -4.94
CA SER A 192 3.95 25.17 -4.25
C SER A 192 4.25 25.26 -2.75
N GLN A 193 3.47 26.03 -2.01
CA GLN A 193 3.42 25.89 -0.58
C GLN A 193 2.96 24.45 -0.30
N GLY A 194 3.89 23.56 0.02
CA GLY A 194 3.59 22.26 0.56
C GLY A 194 2.73 22.45 1.80
N SER A 195 1.76 21.57 2.02
CA SER A 195 1.00 21.55 3.26
C SER A 195 2.01 21.34 4.39
N SER A 196 2.40 22.42 5.06
CA SER A 196 3.35 22.34 6.18
C SER A 196 2.73 21.46 7.25
N PHE A 197 3.48 20.42 7.65
CA PHE A 197 3.16 19.59 8.80
C PHE A 197 2.91 20.49 10.01
N ASN A 198 1.67 20.57 10.48
CA ASN A 198 1.30 21.48 11.55
C ASN A 198 1.27 20.75 12.90
N LEU A 199 2.35 20.83 13.64
CA LEU A 199 2.48 20.28 14.99
C LEU A 199 1.41 20.80 15.97
N ALA A 200 0.97 22.05 15.84
CA ALA A 200 -0.05 22.60 16.71
C ALA A 200 -1.40 21.89 16.49
N THR A 201 -1.77 21.67 15.22
CA THR A 201 -2.98 20.92 14.88
C THR A 201 -2.91 19.45 15.36
N LEU A 202 -1.74 18.81 15.23
CA LEU A 202 -1.58 17.44 15.73
C LEU A 202 -1.75 17.38 17.25
N LYS A 203 -1.22 18.36 18.00
CA LYS A 203 -1.39 18.45 19.46
C LYS A 203 -2.84 18.65 19.88
N GLU A 204 -3.65 19.36 19.09
CA GLU A 204 -5.09 19.52 19.35
C GLU A 204 -5.83 18.21 19.07
N VAL A 205 -5.58 17.60 17.94
CA VAL A 205 -6.21 16.36 17.50
C VAL A 205 -5.87 15.19 18.44
N SER A 206 -4.64 15.12 18.96
CA SER A 206 -4.22 14.06 19.89
C SER A 206 -4.96 14.08 21.24
N LYS A 207 -5.71 15.14 21.55
CA LYS A 207 -6.59 15.18 22.72
C LYS A 207 -7.94 14.50 22.49
N THR A 208 -8.28 14.17 21.26
CA THR A 208 -9.56 13.56 20.90
C THR A 208 -9.48 12.03 20.95
N LYS A 209 -10.52 11.38 21.48
CA LYS A 209 -10.62 9.91 21.53
C LYS A 209 -10.67 9.30 20.11
N ASP A 210 -11.23 10.02 19.15
CA ASP A 210 -11.39 9.57 17.77
C ASP A 210 -10.04 9.44 17.07
N PHE A 211 -9.08 10.32 17.35
CA PHE A 211 -7.72 10.18 16.88
C PHE A 211 -7.08 8.88 17.38
N TRP A 212 -7.20 8.58 18.66
CA TRP A 212 -6.67 7.33 19.23
C TRP A 212 -7.41 6.10 18.75
N GLY A 213 -8.71 6.22 18.44
CA GLY A 213 -9.49 5.16 17.82
C GLY A 213 -8.98 4.83 16.40
N ILE A 214 -8.62 5.86 15.60
CA ILE A 214 -7.97 5.69 14.31
C ILE A 214 -6.59 5.05 14.46
N CYS A 215 -5.77 5.53 15.41
CA CYS A 215 -4.46 4.94 15.69
C CYS A 215 -4.60 3.46 16.09
N PHE A 216 -5.56 3.14 16.91
CA PHE A 216 -5.83 1.77 17.39
C PHE A 216 -6.25 0.85 16.22
N PHE A 217 -7.20 1.30 15.39
CA PHE A 217 -7.60 0.55 14.19
C PHE A 217 -6.43 0.33 13.25
N SER A 218 -5.63 1.35 13.01
CA SER A 218 -4.45 1.28 12.15
C SER A 218 -3.39 0.32 12.71
N ALA A 219 -3.14 0.40 14.03
CA ALA A 219 -2.16 -0.43 14.73
C ALA A 219 -2.49 -1.92 14.69
N PHE A 220 -3.74 -2.27 14.92
CA PHE A 220 -4.13 -3.65 15.17
C PHE A 220 -4.98 -4.30 14.08
N VAL A 221 -5.61 -3.52 13.20
CA VAL A 221 -6.36 -4.09 12.07
C VAL A 221 -5.52 -3.99 10.80
N ILE A 222 -5.09 -2.77 10.43
CA ILE A 222 -4.36 -2.58 9.16
C ILE A 222 -2.95 -3.19 9.21
N SER A 223 -2.25 -3.11 10.35
CA SER A 223 -0.90 -3.71 10.45
C SER A 223 -0.95 -5.24 10.38
N ILE A 224 -1.90 -5.89 11.06
CA ILE A 224 -2.09 -7.34 10.97
C ILE A 224 -2.44 -7.74 9.53
N TYR A 225 -3.32 -6.97 8.87
CA TYR A 225 -3.63 -7.17 7.48
C TYR A 225 -2.36 -7.11 6.58
N ASN A 226 -1.49 -6.13 6.76
CA ASN A 226 -0.25 -6.03 5.97
C ASN A 226 0.69 -7.23 6.17
N MET A 227 0.77 -7.75 7.40
CA MET A 227 1.57 -8.95 7.69
C MET A 227 0.98 -10.21 7.05
N TYR A 228 -0.35 -10.31 7.00
CA TYR A 228 -1.05 -11.36 6.25
C TYR A 228 -0.81 -11.24 4.74
N ASP A 229 -0.98 -10.05 4.18
CA ASP A 229 -0.98 -9.86 2.72
C ASP A 229 0.38 -10.11 2.07
N LEU A 230 1.49 -9.80 2.77
CA LEU A 230 2.84 -10.05 2.27
C LEU A 230 3.09 -11.54 1.97
N GLN A 231 2.66 -12.42 2.85
CA GLN A 231 2.89 -13.86 2.73
C GLN A 231 1.67 -14.62 2.16
N PHE A 232 0.60 -13.91 1.82
CA PHE A 232 -0.61 -14.50 1.26
C PHE A 232 -0.33 -15.23 -0.07
N SER A 233 0.45 -14.63 -0.95
CA SER A 233 0.80 -15.23 -2.24
C SER A 233 1.64 -16.51 -2.08
N VAL A 234 2.49 -16.57 -1.07
CA VAL A 234 3.26 -17.75 -0.69
C VAL A 234 2.33 -18.89 -0.25
N PHE A 235 1.45 -18.58 0.71
CA PHE A 235 0.44 -19.54 1.16
C PHE A 235 -0.46 -20.02 0.01
N PHE A 236 -0.95 -19.09 -0.82
CA PHE A 236 -1.86 -19.45 -1.90
C PHE A 236 -1.18 -20.34 -2.95
N THR A 237 0.10 -20.07 -3.25
CA THR A 237 0.90 -20.91 -4.15
C THR A 237 1.08 -22.32 -3.59
N SER A 238 1.25 -22.46 -2.27
CA SER A 238 1.44 -23.77 -1.63
C SER A 238 0.21 -24.68 -1.66
N LEU A 239 -0.96 -24.16 -2.01
CA LEU A 239 -2.19 -24.96 -2.16
C LEU A 239 -2.25 -25.75 -3.49
N PHE A 240 -1.25 -25.62 -4.34
CA PHE A 240 -1.19 -26.30 -5.64
C PHE A 240 -0.02 -27.28 -5.69
N ASP A 241 -0.19 -28.40 -6.40
CA ASP A 241 0.84 -29.43 -6.54
C ASP A 241 2.10 -28.93 -7.25
N LYS A 242 1.96 -27.94 -8.13
CA LYS A 242 3.06 -27.35 -8.89
C LYS A 242 3.18 -25.86 -8.58
N TYR A 243 4.39 -25.43 -8.22
CA TYR A 243 4.70 -24.04 -7.94
C TYR A 243 4.28 -23.10 -9.06
N GLU A 244 4.62 -23.46 -10.31
CA GLU A 244 4.36 -22.61 -11.48
C GLU A 244 2.85 -22.34 -11.66
N SER A 245 2.03 -23.39 -11.53
CA SER A 245 0.58 -23.26 -11.63
C SER A 245 0.00 -22.45 -10.46
N GLY A 246 0.51 -22.67 -9.25
CA GLY A 246 0.07 -21.98 -8.05
C GLY A 246 0.37 -20.48 -8.11
N VAL A 247 1.61 -20.12 -8.45
CA VAL A 247 2.02 -18.71 -8.49
C VAL A 247 1.35 -17.95 -9.64
N GLN A 248 1.13 -18.59 -10.81
CA GLN A 248 0.38 -17.99 -11.91
C GLN A 248 -1.08 -17.75 -11.52
N PHE A 249 -1.72 -18.71 -10.87
CA PHE A 249 -3.10 -18.56 -10.43
C PHE A 249 -3.24 -17.51 -9.32
N ALA A 250 -2.35 -17.52 -8.33
CA ALA A 250 -2.32 -16.52 -7.26
C ALA A 250 -2.18 -15.09 -7.83
N SER A 251 -1.27 -14.91 -8.77
CA SER A 251 -1.02 -13.61 -9.41
C SER A 251 -2.21 -13.15 -10.26
N PHE A 252 -2.87 -14.07 -10.96
CA PHE A 252 -4.08 -13.78 -11.72
C PHE A 252 -5.21 -13.30 -10.79
N VAL A 253 -5.41 -13.98 -9.66
CA VAL A 253 -6.41 -13.59 -8.64
C VAL A 253 -6.08 -12.23 -8.03
N ILE A 254 -4.81 -11.93 -7.74
CA ILE A 254 -4.35 -10.61 -7.26
C ILE A 254 -4.63 -9.52 -8.29
N GLY A 255 -4.36 -9.79 -9.57
CA GLY A 255 -4.63 -8.85 -10.66
C GLY A 255 -6.12 -8.54 -10.81
N ILE A 256 -6.96 -9.57 -10.82
CA ILE A 256 -8.43 -9.41 -10.89
C ILE A 256 -8.98 -8.68 -9.65
N GLN A 257 -8.51 -9.03 -8.46
CA GLN A 257 -8.89 -8.37 -7.22
C GLN A 257 -8.61 -6.86 -7.29
N THR A 258 -7.42 -6.46 -7.77
CA THR A 258 -7.06 -5.04 -7.92
C THR A 258 -7.92 -4.34 -8.98
N PHE A 259 -8.28 -5.02 -10.05
CA PHE A 259 -9.23 -4.48 -11.02
C PHE A 259 -10.60 -4.21 -10.38
N PHE A 260 -11.10 -5.15 -9.57
CA PHE A 260 -12.35 -4.96 -8.83
C PHE A 260 -12.29 -3.85 -7.77
N GLU A 261 -11.13 -3.61 -7.15
CA GLU A 261 -10.94 -2.45 -6.25
C GLU A 261 -11.30 -1.13 -6.94
N GLY A 262 -10.84 -0.95 -8.18
CA GLY A 262 -11.18 0.24 -8.97
C GLY A 262 -12.69 0.42 -9.14
N ILE A 263 -13.43 -0.65 -9.39
CA ILE A 263 -14.91 -0.63 -9.50
C ILE A 263 -15.54 -0.36 -8.13
N MET A 264 -15.05 -1.01 -7.09
CA MET A 264 -15.58 -0.85 -5.73
C MET A 264 -15.41 0.57 -5.18
N MET A 265 -14.44 1.35 -5.65
CA MET A 265 -14.31 2.77 -5.25
C MET A 265 -15.59 3.58 -5.52
N PHE A 266 -16.27 3.32 -6.64
CA PHE A 266 -17.54 3.99 -6.94
C PHE A 266 -18.69 3.50 -6.05
N ILE A 267 -18.79 2.20 -5.84
CA ILE A 267 -19.87 1.58 -5.06
C ILE A 267 -19.72 1.93 -3.57
N CYS A 268 -18.53 1.76 -3.01
CA CYS A 268 -18.25 2.02 -1.60
C CYS A 268 -18.42 3.49 -1.22
N ALA A 269 -18.13 4.43 -2.14
CA ALA A 269 -18.40 5.85 -1.90
C ALA A 269 -19.90 6.12 -1.60
N GLY A 270 -20.81 5.44 -2.33
CA GLY A 270 -22.25 5.50 -2.08
C GLY A 270 -22.68 4.84 -0.76
N LEU A 271 -22.07 3.70 -0.44
CA LEU A 271 -22.34 3.00 0.84
C LEU A 271 -21.97 3.86 2.05
N ILE A 272 -20.83 4.56 1.98
CA ILE A 272 -20.37 5.43 3.10
C ILE A 272 -21.32 6.61 3.28
N VAL A 273 -21.86 7.21 2.21
CA VAL A 273 -22.87 8.27 2.31
C VAL A 273 -24.14 7.75 2.99
N LYS A 274 -24.55 6.53 2.68
CA LYS A 274 -25.79 5.91 3.22
C LYS A 274 -25.64 5.49 4.66
N PHE A 275 -24.56 4.78 5.01
CA PHE A 275 -24.38 4.11 6.30
C PHE A 275 -23.51 4.90 7.29
N GLY A 276 -22.73 5.87 6.84
CA GLY A 276 -21.75 6.63 7.59
C GLY A 276 -20.35 6.00 7.55
N ALA A 277 -19.32 6.82 7.75
CA ALA A 277 -17.93 6.40 7.63
C ALA A 277 -17.52 5.44 8.74
N LYS A 278 -17.93 5.71 10.01
CA LYS A 278 -17.67 4.79 11.12
C LYS A 278 -18.19 3.39 10.85
N ASN A 279 -19.48 3.27 10.50
CA ASN A 279 -20.10 1.97 10.31
C ASN A 279 -19.47 1.18 9.16
N CYS A 280 -19.13 1.86 8.08
CA CYS A 280 -18.43 1.25 6.95
C CYS A 280 -17.01 0.80 7.32
N LEU A 281 -16.28 1.57 8.14
CA LEU A 281 -14.96 1.19 8.65
C LEU A 281 -15.01 -0.06 9.54
N ILE A 282 -15.98 -0.10 10.46
CA ILE A 282 -16.17 -1.26 11.33
C ILE A 282 -16.60 -2.49 10.52
N PHE A 283 -17.54 -2.34 9.59
CA PHE A 283 -17.94 -3.43 8.70
C PHE A 283 -16.74 -3.98 7.90
N ALA A 284 -15.89 -3.10 7.39
CA ALA A 284 -14.68 -3.51 6.67
C ALA A 284 -13.73 -4.30 7.57
N GLY A 285 -13.51 -3.89 8.84
CA GLY A 285 -12.70 -4.65 9.79
C GLY A 285 -13.30 -6.03 10.12
N VAL A 286 -14.63 -6.14 10.26
CA VAL A 286 -15.30 -7.44 10.44
C VAL A 286 -15.15 -8.31 9.17
N LEU A 287 -15.26 -7.73 7.99
CA LEU A 287 -15.06 -8.45 6.72
C LEU A 287 -13.62 -8.95 6.58
N THR A 288 -12.62 -8.15 6.99
CA THR A 288 -11.21 -8.57 7.05
C THR A 288 -11.02 -9.75 7.97
N ALA A 289 -11.60 -9.71 9.18
CA ALA A 289 -11.55 -10.80 10.15
C ALA A 289 -12.18 -12.09 9.58
N PHE A 290 -13.38 -11.99 9.03
CA PHE A 290 -14.08 -13.11 8.41
C PHE A 290 -13.26 -13.74 7.29
N ARG A 291 -12.67 -12.92 6.42
CA ARG A 291 -11.86 -13.36 5.30
C ARG A 291 -10.62 -14.14 5.74
N MET A 292 -9.91 -13.66 6.78
CA MET A 292 -8.74 -14.35 7.31
C MET A 292 -9.13 -15.68 7.98
N ILE A 293 -10.19 -15.70 8.76
CA ILE A 293 -10.69 -16.94 9.38
C ILE A 293 -11.08 -17.93 8.27
N MET A 294 -11.82 -17.49 7.25
CA MET A 294 -12.22 -18.34 6.12
C MET A 294 -11.00 -18.94 5.40
N THR A 295 -9.93 -18.14 5.20
CA THR A 295 -8.68 -18.61 4.59
C THR A 295 -8.00 -19.69 5.42
N GLY A 296 -8.01 -19.56 6.77
CA GLY A 296 -7.40 -20.54 7.65
C GLY A 296 -8.24 -21.82 7.84
N VAL A 297 -9.56 -21.68 7.88
CA VAL A 297 -10.48 -22.83 8.09
C VAL A 297 -10.67 -23.66 6.82
N ALA A 298 -10.65 -23.05 5.66
CA ALA A 298 -10.86 -23.70 4.38
C ALA A 298 -9.68 -23.46 3.42
N PRO A 299 -8.51 -24.10 3.66
CA PRO A 299 -7.28 -23.89 2.89
C PRO A 299 -7.32 -24.62 1.55
N TYR A 300 -8.30 -24.28 0.73
CA TYR A 300 -8.46 -24.81 -0.62
C TYR A 300 -8.48 -23.66 -1.64
N PRO A 301 -8.04 -23.88 -2.89
CA PRO A 301 -7.93 -22.81 -3.89
C PRO A 301 -9.22 -21.99 -4.07
N THR A 302 -10.40 -22.61 -4.09
CA THR A 302 -11.67 -21.90 -4.33
C THR A 302 -12.07 -20.98 -3.16
N PRO A 303 -12.17 -21.43 -1.90
CA PRO A 303 -12.47 -20.53 -0.76
C PRO A 303 -11.44 -19.40 -0.61
N VAL A 304 -10.15 -19.72 -0.80
CA VAL A 304 -9.07 -18.72 -0.70
C VAL A 304 -9.17 -17.68 -1.83
N THR A 305 -9.56 -18.09 -3.04
CA THR A 305 -9.86 -17.16 -4.16
C THR A 305 -11.00 -16.23 -3.79
N ILE A 306 -12.12 -16.76 -3.28
CA ILE A 306 -13.27 -15.95 -2.85
C ILE A 306 -12.82 -14.97 -1.74
N SER A 307 -12.07 -15.46 -0.76
CA SER A 307 -11.49 -14.64 0.30
C SER A 307 -10.66 -13.48 -0.28
N LYS A 308 -9.79 -13.75 -1.26
CA LYS A 308 -8.95 -12.70 -1.86
C LYS A 308 -9.77 -11.70 -2.68
N LEU A 309 -10.81 -12.13 -3.38
CA LEU A 309 -11.69 -11.21 -4.12
C LEU A 309 -12.51 -10.29 -3.21
N LEU A 310 -12.91 -10.74 -2.02
CA LEU A 310 -13.57 -9.90 -1.01
C LEU A 310 -12.68 -8.75 -0.53
N HIS A 311 -11.37 -8.87 -0.68
CA HIS A 311 -10.42 -7.80 -0.38
C HIS A 311 -10.71 -6.50 -1.15
N ALA A 312 -11.20 -6.60 -2.38
CA ALA A 312 -11.57 -5.43 -3.17
C ALA A 312 -12.62 -4.55 -2.47
N VAL A 313 -13.54 -5.16 -1.74
CA VAL A 313 -14.57 -4.45 -0.97
C VAL A 313 -14.01 -3.89 0.33
N GLU A 314 -13.32 -4.73 1.12
CA GLU A 314 -12.87 -4.32 2.46
C GLU A 314 -11.82 -3.21 2.39
N TRP A 315 -10.79 -3.34 1.53
CA TRP A 315 -9.73 -2.36 1.41
C TRP A 315 -10.24 -1.01 0.93
N THR A 316 -11.11 -1.04 -0.08
CA THR A 316 -11.76 0.18 -0.56
C THR A 316 -12.60 0.86 0.51
N LEU A 317 -13.36 0.08 1.30
CA LEU A 317 -14.12 0.62 2.44
C LEU A 317 -13.20 1.20 3.52
N ILE A 318 -12.11 0.50 3.89
CA ILE A 318 -11.12 1.01 4.86
C ILE A 318 -10.58 2.36 4.39
N LEU A 319 -10.06 2.40 3.16
CA LEU A 319 -9.42 3.59 2.60
C LEU A 319 -10.38 4.79 2.58
N LEU A 320 -11.54 4.64 1.94
CA LEU A 320 -12.49 5.73 1.78
C LEU A 320 -13.15 6.14 3.09
N SER A 321 -13.49 5.16 3.95
CA SER A 321 -14.10 5.45 5.25
C SER A 321 -13.14 6.15 6.19
N MET A 322 -11.84 5.76 6.18
CA MET A 322 -10.81 6.40 6.98
C MET A 322 -10.72 7.90 6.64
N PHE A 323 -10.57 8.25 5.36
CA PHE A 323 -10.51 9.65 4.94
C PHE A 323 -11.78 10.43 5.28
N LYS A 324 -12.97 9.86 5.01
CA LYS A 324 -14.24 10.52 5.31
C LYS A 324 -14.47 10.67 6.81
N TYR A 325 -14.09 9.68 7.61
CA TYR A 325 -14.20 9.77 9.06
C TYR A 325 -13.29 10.85 9.63
N ILE A 326 -12.02 10.89 9.21
CA ILE A 326 -11.08 11.94 9.64
C ILE A 326 -11.60 13.33 9.26
N ALA A 327 -12.08 13.50 8.02
CA ALA A 327 -12.60 14.78 7.55
C ALA A 327 -13.87 15.22 8.32
N SER A 328 -14.74 14.28 8.71
CA SER A 328 -15.99 14.59 9.43
C SER A 328 -15.81 14.88 10.91
N MET A 329 -14.77 14.28 11.55
CA MET A 329 -14.56 14.37 13.01
C MET A 329 -13.45 15.35 13.39
N ILE A 330 -12.60 15.70 12.43
CA ILE A 330 -11.49 16.62 12.62
C ILE A 330 -11.67 17.75 11.62
N THR A 331 -10.88 18.64 11.36
CA THR A 331 -11.00 19.64 10.31
C THR A 331 -10.44 19.12 8.99
N GLU A 332 -10.98 19.56 7.83
CA GLU A 332 -10.45 19.22 6.51
C GLU A 332 -8.96 19.59 6.37
N LYS A 333 -8.54 20.69 7.00
CA LYS A 333 -7.13 21.16 7.00
C LYS A 333 -6.18 20.19 7.69
N ALA A 334 -6.65 19.38 8.65
CA ALA A 334 -5.85 18.42 9.40
C ALA A 334 -5.94 16.98 8.85
N CYS A 335 -6.81 16.72 7.89
CA CYS A 335 -7.13 15.40 7.41
C CYS A 335 -5.86 14.62 6.95
N SER A 336 -5.03 15.23 6.10
CA SER A 336 -3.79 14.60 5.61
C SER A 336 -2.78 14.35 6.73
N THR A 337 -2.62 15.28 7.68
CA THR A 337 -1.72 15.11 8.82
C THR A 337 -2.18 13.98 9.73
N VAL A 338 -3.48 13.91 10.03
CA VAL A 338 -4.06 12.83 10.86
C VAL A 338 -3.95 11.48 10.16
N TYR A 339 -4.19 11.41 8.87
CA TYR A 339 -4.00 10.18 8.09
C TYR A 339 -2.54 9.73 8.10
N LEU A 340 -1.59 10.63 7.85
CA LEU A 340 -0.17 10.29 7.84
C LEU A 340 0.32 9.81 9.21
N VAL A 341 -0.03 10.52 10.29
CA VAL A 341 0.43 10.17 11.63
C VAL A 341 -0.41 9.07 12.26
N GLY A 342 -1.74 9.18 12.20
CA GLY A 342 -2.66 8.25 12.86
C GLY A 342 -2.87 6.94 12.11
N SER A 343 -2.52 6.88 10.82
CA SER A 343 -2.62 5.66 10.03
C SER A 343 -1.27 5.22 9.48
N VAL A 344 -0.69 5.92 8.50
CA VAL A 344 0.50 5.44 7.80
C VAL A 344 1.68 5.21 8.74
N PHE A 345 2.01 6.18 9.60
CA PHE A 345 3.10 6.03 10.57
C PHE A 345 2.83 4.89 11.56
N VAL A 346 1.62 4.84 12.12
CA VAL A 346 1.23 3.81 13.10
C VAL A 346 1.29 2.41 12.47
N VAL A 347 0.78 2.24 11.26
CA VAL A 347 0.85 0.96 10.54
C VAL A 347 2.29 0.51 10.35
N GLN A 348 3.16 1.39 9.85
CA GLN A 348 4.57 1.03 9.64
C GLN A 348 5.28 0.71 10.97
N PHE A 349 5.00 1.47 12.03
CA PHE A 349 5.59 1.22 13.35
C PHE A 349 5.18 -0.14 13.93
N PHE A 350 3.90 -0.49 13.86
CA PHE A 350 3.42 -1.78 14.36
C PHE A 350 3.83 -2.95 13.45
N THR A 351 3.90 -2.74 12.13
CA THR A 351 4.46 -3.73 11.20
C THR A 351 5.94 -3.98 11.52
N PHE A 352 6.71 -2.93 11.81
CA PHE A 352 8.10 -3.07 12.27
C PHE A 352 8.21 -3.93 13.52
N LEU A 353 7.35 -3.72 14.51
CA LEU A 353 7.41 -4.44 15.79
C LEU A 353 7.02 -5.91 15.66
N PHE A 354 5.98 -6.24 14.88
CA PHE A 354 5.33 -7.54 14.96
C PHE A 354 5.55 -8.46 13.77
N SER A 355 5.98 -7.97 12.59
CA SER A 355 6.02 -8.83 11.40
C SER A 355 7.02 -9.99 11.52
N GLY A 356 8.15 -9.81 12.21
CA GLY A 356 9.07 -10.90 12.50
C GLY A 356 8.45 -11.99 13.39
N ALA A 357 7.71 -11.57 14.43
CA ALA A 357 7.01 -12.50 15.32
C ALA A 357 5.90 -13.27 14.58
N VAL A 358 5.14 -12.59 13.72
CA VAL A 358 4.12 -13.23 12.87
C VAL A 358 4.75 -14.23 11.90
N GLY A 359 5.92 -13.91 11.32
CA GLY A 359 6.69 -14.86 10.50
C GLY A 359 7.05 -16.11 11.28
N GLY A 360 7.47 -15.96 12.56
CA GLY A 360 7.74 -17.08 13.47
C GLY A 360 6.51 -17.95 13.74
N LEU A 361 5.33 -17.33 13.88
CA LEU A 361 4.08 -18.08 14.02
C LEU A 361 3.76 -18.91 12.76
N TYR A 362 4.05 -18.38 11.56
CA TYR A 362 3.88 -19.17 10.33
C TYR A 362 4.84 -20.37 10.24
N ASP A 363 6.06 -20.25 10.74
CA ASP A 363 7.02 -21.36 10.75
C ASP A 363 6.65 -22.41 11.81
N GLU A 364 6.15 -22.01 12.99
CA GLU A 364 5.84 -22.88 14.11
C GLU A 364 4.46 -23.56 14.02
N TYR A 365 3.44 -22.81 13.64
CA TYR A 365 2.03 -23.27 13.65
C TYR A 365 1.40 -23.37 12.26
N GLY A 366 2.10 -22.98 11.21
CA GLY A 366 1.60 -22.95 9.84
C GLY A 366 0.71 -21.73 9.55
N PHE A 367 0.40 -21.56 8.27
CA PHE A 367 -0.41 -20.44 7.80
C PHE A 367 -1.87 -20.51 8.29
N GLU A 368 -2.47 -21.70 8.21
CA GLU A 368 -3.89 -21.89 8.50
C GLU A 368 -4.24 -21.47 9.94
N GLN A 369 -3.51 -22.00 10.91
CA GLN A 369 -3.74 -21.71 12.32
C GLN A 369 -3.44 -20.24 12.63
N THR A 370 -2.37 -19.69 12.08
CA THR A 370 -1.99 -18.28 12.29
C THR A 370 -3.04 -17.35 11.70
N TYR A 371 -3.60 -17.65 10.51
CA TYR A 371 -4.66 -16.84 9.91
C TYR A 371 -5.95 -16.83 10.72
N ILE A 372 -6.31 -17.96 11.34
CA ILE A 372 -7.45 -18.01 12.27
C ILE A 372 -7.20 -17.08 13.47
N TRP A 373 -6.02 -17.15 14.09
CA TRP A 373 -5.68 -16.27 15.22
C TRP A 373 -5.65 -14.79 14.84
N MET A 374 -5.06 -14.47 13.69
CA MET A 374 -5.05 -13.09 13.16
C MET A 374 -6.47 -12.58 12.91
N GLY A 375 -7.34 -13.41 12.33
CA GLY A 375 -8.73 -13.05 12.08
C GLY A 375 -9.52 -12.83 13.38
N ILE A 376 -9.34 -13.68 14.37
CA ILE A 376 -9.95 -13.51 15.71
C ILE A 376 -9.45 -12.22 16.37
N ALA A 377 -8.15 -11.96 16.32
CA ALA A 377 -7.55 -10.73 16.85
C ALA A 377 -8.12 -9.48 16.17
N ILE A 378 -8.19 -9.46 14.82
CA ILE A 378 -8.80 -8.35 14.06
C ILE A 378 -10.27 -8.16 14.47
N PHE A 379 -11.05 -9.23 14.64
CA PHE A 379 -12.44 -9.12 15.07
C PHE A 379 -12.55 -8.43 16.43
N ILE A 380 -11.76 -8.88 17.42
CA ILE A 380 -11.74 -8.30 18.77
C ILE A 380 -11.33 -6.82 18.70
N PHE A 381 -10.25 -6.49 17.99
CA PHE A 381 -9.77 -5.11 17.87
C PHE A 381 -10.75 -4.21 17.10
N THR A 382 -11.47 -4.75 16.13
CA THR A 382 -12.54 -4.03 15.43
C THR A 382 -13.70 -3.72 16.36
N CYS A 383 -14.10 -4.67 17.22
CA CYS A 383 -15.13 -4.44 18.25
C CYS A 383 -14.70 -3.35 19.25
N ILE A 384 -13.44 -3.37 19.71
CA ILE A 384 -12.89 -2.34 20.59
C ILE A 384 -12.91 -0.97 19.88
N THR A 385 -12.49 -0.91 18.62
CA THR A 385 -12.51 0.32 17.80
C THR A 385 -13.93 0.87 17.70
N ALA A 386 -14.94 0.00 17.52
CA ALA A 386 -16.34 0.42 17.43
C ALA A 386 -16.83 1.13 18.71
N LEU A 387 -16.29 0.76 19.88
CA LEU A 387 -16.59 1.41 21.16
C LEU A 387 -15.87 2.75 21.32
N ILE A 388 -14.64 2.89 20.78
CA ILE A 388 -13.85 4.11 20.90
C ILE A 388 -14.37 5.21 19.96
N LEU A 389 -14.62 4.87 18.69
CA LEU A 389 -14.99 5.84 17.67
C LEU A 389 -16.38 6.44 17.92
N THR A 390 -16.50 7.75 17.76
CA THR A 390 -17.78 8.47 17.83
C THR A 390 -18.59 8.26 16.55
N ASN A 391 -19.91 8.28 16.65
CA ASN A 391 -20.77 8.13 15.47
C ASN A 391 -20.75 9.45 14.66
N ASP A 392 -20.27 9.39 13.41
CA ASP A 392 -20.15 10.52 12.50
C ASP A 392 -21.50 11.19 12.16
N LYS A 393 -22.61 10.45 12.14
CA LYS A 393 -23.97 11.01 11.96
C LYS A 393 -24.42 11.91 13.13
N LYS A 394 -23.92 11.67 14.35
CA LYS A 394 -24.19 12.52 15.52
C LYS A 394 -23.24 13.73 15.57
N GLY A 395 -22.00 13.59 15.09
CA GLY A 395 -21.01 14.67 15.05
C GLY A 395 -21.41 15.81 14.10
N ALA A 396 -21.93 15.48 12.92
CA ALA A 396 -22.41 16.47 11.96
C ALA A 396 -23.55 17.36 12.51
N ASN A 397 -24.45 16.80 13.31
CA ASN A 397 -25.51 17.57 13.98
C ASN A 397 -24.99 18.50 15.08
N ASN A 398 -23.89 18.14 15.76
CA ASN A 398 -23.30 18.97 16.81
C ASN A 398 -22.42 20.11 16.22
N ALA A 399 -21.80 19.90 15.06
CA ALA A 399 -21.01 20.93 14.39
C ALA A 399 -21.89 22.07 13.83
N THR A 400 -23.14 21.78 13.47
CA THR A 400 -24.12 22.79 13.04
C THR A 400 -24.70 23.60 14.21
N LEU A 401 -24.54 23.15 15.46
CA LEU A 401 -25.03 23.84 16.66
C LEU A 401 -24.01 24.78 17.32
N HIS A 402 -22.74 24.73 16.90
CA HIS A 402 -21.70 25.67 17.32
C HIS A 402 -20.93 26.19 16.11
N PRO A 403 -21.49 27.18 15.36
CA PRO A 403 -20.68 27.95 14.41
C PRO A 403 -19.57 28.63 15.21
N ALA A 404 -18.33 28.41 14.79
CA ALA A 404 -17.15 29.00 15.41
C ALA A 404 -17.32 30.52 15.54
N LYS A 405 -17.24 31.01 16.79
CA LYS A 405 -17.07 32.43 17.10
C LYS A 405 -15.67 32.90 16.79
#